data_9dfcc9d4e60bfb49ccd8411a29d11160
#
_entry.id   9dfcc9d4e60bfb49ccd8411a29d11160
#
_cell.length_a   1.000
_cell.length_b   1.000
_cell.length_c   1.000
_cell.angle_alpha   90.00
_cell.angle_beta   90.00
_cell.angle_gamma   90.00
#
_symmetry.space_group_name_H-M   'P 1'
#
loop_
_entity.id
_entity.type
_entity.pdbx_description
1 polymer ?
#
loop_
_entity_poly.entity_id
_entity_poly.type
_entity_poly.pdbx_seq_one_letter_code
_entity_poly.pdbx_strand_id
1 'polypeptide(L)'
;MGTVKCIGILTSGGDAPGMNAAIRAVTRAAIYNGLQVKGIYRGYKGLVTGEIKEFKSQNVSNIIQLGGTILKTARCKEFTTPEGRQLAYDNMKKEDIDALVIIGGDGSLTGARIFAQEFDVPCIGLPGTIDNDLYGTDTTIGYDTALNTILDAVDKIRDTATSHERLFFVEVMGRDAGFLALNGAIASGAEAAIIPEFSTEVDQLEEFIKNGFRKSKNSSIVLVAESELTGGAMHYAERVKNEYPQYDVRVTILGHLQRGGSPTAHDRILASRLGAAAIDAIMEDQRNVMIGIEHDEIVYVPFSKAIKNDKPIKRDLVTVLKELSI
;
A
#
# COMPACT_ATOMS: atom_id res chain seq x y z
N MET A 1 9.86 -7.03 -33.13
CA MET A 1 8.78 -6.61 -32.24
C MET A 1 8.47 -5.15 -32.52
N GLY A 2 7.22 -4.71 -32.50
CA GLY A 2 6.87 -3.31 -32.75
C GLY A 2 7.35 -2.42 -31.61
N THR A 3 7.87 -1.25 -31.94
CA THR A 3 8.27 -0.24 -30.97
C THR A 3 7.01 0.27 -30.24
N VAL A 4 6.98 0.28 -28.91
CA VAL A 4 5.89 0.89 -28.12
C VAL A 4 5.78 2.36 -28.48
N LYS A 5 4.57 2.82 -28.82
CA LYS A 5 4.27 4.21 -29.19
C LYS A 5 3.28 4.86 -28.25
N CYS A 6 2.37 4.07 -27.68
CA CYS A 6 1.32 4.54 -26.80
C CYS A 6 1.23 3.65 -25.56
N ILE A 7 1.20 4.27 -24.39
CA ILE A 7 1.00 3.57 -23.12
C ILE A 7 -0.35 3.91 -22.50
N GLY A 8 -0.99 2.91 -21.90
CA GLY A 8 -2.13 3.09 -21.00
C GLY A 8 -1.66 3.12 -19.55
N ILE A 9 -2.17 4.06 -18.76
CA ILE A 9 -1.90 4.14 -17.33
C ILE A 9 -3.20 3.99 -16.54
N LEU A 10 -3.20 3.14 -15.52
CA LEU A 10 -4.34 2.95 -14.62
C LEU A 10 -3.90 2.82 -13.16
N THR A 11 -4.84 3.16 -12.27
CA THR A 11 -4.75 2.85 -10.84
C THR A 11 -5.79 1.81 -10.48
N SER A 12 -5.44 0.82 -9.66
CA SER A 12 -6.33 -0.30 -9.32
C SER A 12 -6.14 -0.69 -7.85
N GLY A 13 -7.18 -1.27 -7.26
CA GLY A 13 -7.19 -1.62 -5.84
C GLY A 13 -7.59 -0.47 -4.93
N GLY A 14 -7.13 -0.48 -3.68
CA GLY A 14 -7.28 0.64 -2.77
C GLY A 14 -6.39 1.81 -3.18
N ASP A 15 -6.89 3.01 -2.99
CA ASP A 15 -6.08 4.21 -3.20
C ASP A 15 -4.99 4.35 -2.12
N ALA A 16 -3.90 4.99 -2.52
CA ALA A 16 -2.76 5.27 -1.64
C ALA A 16 -2.21 6.67 -1.94
N PRO A 17 -1.83 7.44 -0.90
CA PRO A 17 -1.22 8.75 -1.09
C PRO A 17 0.08 8.64 -1.89
N GLY A 18 0.20 9.39 -2.98
CA GLY A 18 1.32 9.28 -3.92
C GLY A 18 0.97 8.65 -5.27
N MET A 19 -0.20 8.00 -5.42
CA MET A 19 -0.65 7.50 -6.73
C MET A 19 -0.70 8.61 -7.79
N ASN A 20 -1.14 9.83 -7.43
CA ASN A 20 -1.14 10.97 -8.33
C ASN A 20 0.28 11.41 -8.72
N ALA A 21 1.23 11.34 -7.80
CA ALA A 21 2.64 11.61 -8.10
C ALA A 21 3.20 10.58 -9.11
N ALA A 22 2.84 9.29 -8.96
CA ALA A 22 3.21 8.24 -9.89
C ALA A 22 2.58 8.45 -11.29
N ILE A 23 1.26 8.73 -11.36
CA ILE A 23 0.57 9.08 -12.62
C ILE A 23 1.27 10.23 -13.33
N ARG A 24 1.61 11.27 -12.58
CA ARG A 24 2.34 12.43 -13.11
C ARG A 24 3.71 12.06 -13.66
N ALA A 25 4.47 11.26 -12.91
CA ALA A 25 5.82 10.86 -13.30
C ALA A 25 5.81 9.99 -14.57
N VAL A 26 4.97 8.95 -14.60
CA VAL A 26 4.80 8.08 -15.78
C VAL A 26 4.39 8.92 -16.99
N THR A 27 3.37 9.77 -16.85
CA THR A 27 2.87 10.58 -17.97
C THR A 27 3.96 11.52 -18.52
N ARG A 28 4.69 12.21 -17.65
CA ARG A 28 5.73 13.15 -18.08
C ARG A 28 6.95 12.47 -18.65
N ALA A 29 7.42 11.36 -18.06
CA ALA A 29 8.52 10.58 -18.55
C ALA A 29 8.19 9.97 -19.94
N ALA A 30 6.97 9.45 -20.13
CA ALA A 30 6.52 8.94 -21.42
C ALA A 30 6.51 10.02 -22.51
N ILE A 31 5.93 11.18 -22.23
CA ILE A 31 5.92 12.31 -23.18
C ILE A 31 7.34 12.79 -23.51
N TYR A 32 8.22 12.85 -22.49
CA TYR A 32 9.64 13.22 -22.69
C TYR A 32 10.36 12.27 -23.66
N ASN A 33 10.02 10.97 -23.61
CA ASN A 33 10.55 9.94 -24.49
C ASN A 33 9.75 9.79 -25.82
N GLY A 34 8.84 10.71 -26.13
CA GLY A 34 8.07 10.74 -27.38
C GLY A 34 6.91 9.76 -27.46
N LEU A 35 6.50 9.16 -26.31
CA LEU A 35 5.37 8.25 -26.25
C LEU A 35 4.05 9.01 -26.06
N GLN A 36 2.97 8.48 -26.63
CA GLN A 36 1.60 8.89 -26.31
C GLN A 36 1.16 8.24 -24.99
N VAL A 37 0.29 8.94 -24.25
CA VAL A 37 -0.22 8.45 -22.97
C VAL A 37 -1.75 8.51 -22.94
N LYS A 38 -2.37 7.43 -22.52
CA LYS A 38 -3.81 7.34 -22.28
C LYS A 38 -4.09 6.98 -20.82
N GLY A 39 -4.86 7.84 -20.15
CA GLY A 39 -5.35 7.58 -18.80
C GLY A 39 -6.61 6.71 -18.85
N ILE A 40 -6.58 5.58 -18.15
CA ILE A 40 -7.70 4.64 -18.05
C ILE A 40 -8.38 4.88 -16.70
N TYR A 41 -9.61 5.39 -16.73
CA TYR A 41 -10.35 5.73 -15.53
C TYR A 41 -10.95 4.49 -14.86
N ARG A 42 -11.01 4.48 -13.53
CA ARG A 42 -11.60 3.39 -12.73
C ARG A 42 -10.89 2.02 -12.91
N GLY A 43 -9.60 2.05 -13.22
CA GLY A 43 -8.76 0.85 -13.29
C GLY A 43 -9.20 -0.15 -14.35
N TYR A 44 -9.18 -1.44 -14.02
CA TYR A 44 -9.59 -2.49 -14.94
C TYR A 44 -11.06 -2.37 -15.40
N LYS A 45 -11.94 -1.81 -14.57
CA LYS A 45 -13.31 -1.57 -14.99
C LYS A 45 -13.36 -0.63 -16.20
N GLY A 46 -12.61 0.46 -16.13
CA GLY A 46 -12.54 1.42 -17.24
C GLY A 46 -11.88 0.83 -18.49
N LEU A 47 -10.95 -0.09 -18.35
CA LEU A 47 -10.38 -0.82 -19.48
C LEU A 47 -11.43 -1.70 -20.15
N VAL A 48 -12.26 -2.42 -19.37
CA VAL A 48 -13.40 -3.23 -19.87
C VAL A 48 -14.46 -2.38 -20.51
N THR A 49 -14.78 -1.19 -19.95
CA THR A 49 -15.87 -0.33 -20.45
C THR A 49 -15.42 0.74 -21.44
N GLY A 50 -14.12 0.84 -21.74
CA GLY A 50 -13.57 1.82 -22.69
C GLY A 50 -13.51 3.26 -22.15
N GLU A 51 -13.38 3.45 -20.83
CA GLU A 51 -13.24 4.77 -20.21
C GLU A 51 -11.80 5.28 -20.27
N ILE A 52 -11.35 5.54 -21.48
CA ILE A 52 -9.96 5.86 -21.82
C ILE A 52 -9.91 7.28 -22.39
N LYS A 53 -8.93 8.08 -21.96
CA LYS A 53 -8.73 9.45 -22.45
C LYS A 53 -7.25 9.72 -22.69
N GLU A 54 -6.97 10.45 -23.77
CA GLU A 54 -5.61 10.95 -24.04
C GLU A 54 -5.15 11.86 -22.90
N PHE A 55 -3.90 11.66 -22.47
CA PHE A 55 -3.23 12.48 -21.45
C PHE A 55 -2.10 13.29 -22.08
N LYS A 56 -2.12 14.59 -21.78
CA LYS A 56 -1.06 15.57 -22.07
C LYS A 56 -0.44 16.03 -20.76
N SER A 57 0.70 16.70 -20.83
CA SER A 57 1.40 17.20 -19.64
C SER A 57 0.53 18.10 -18.74
N GLN A 58 -0.46 18.80 -19.33
CA GLN A 58 -1.39 19.65 -18.60
C GLN A 58 -2.37 18.84 -17.73
N ASN A 59 -2.78 17.64 -18.18
CA ASN A 59 -3.72 16.79 -17.43
C ASN A 59 -3.16 16.31 -16.10
N VAL A 60 -1.82 16.32 -15.96
CA VAL A 60 -1.12 15.92 -14.73
C VAL A 60 -0.43 17.08 -14.02
N SER A 61 -0.84 18.32 -14.33
CA SER A 61 -0.35 19.50 -13.64
C SER A 61 -1.01 19.65 -12.28
N ASN A 62 -0.24 20.09 -11.27
CA ASN A 62 -0.73 20.39 -9.92
C ASN A 62 -1.42 19.22 -9.21
N ILE A 63 -1.01 17.97 -9.48
CA ILE A 63 -1.57 16.77 -8.83
C ILE A 63 -0.59 16.06 -7.88
N ILE A 64 0.69 16.41 -7.88
CA ILE A 64 1.72 15.72 -7.09
C ILE A 64 1.43 15.74 -5.58
N GLN A 65 0.78 16.78 -5.09
CA GLN A 65 0.42 16.99 -3.69
C GLN A 65 -0.95 16.40 -3.33
N LEU A 66 -1.74 15.94 -4.31
CA LEU A 66 -3.08 15.46 -4.07
C LEU A 66 -3.08 13.99 -3.61
N GLY A 67 -3.81 13.71 -2.53
CA GLY A 67 -4.14 12.35 -2.13
C GLY A 67 -5.13 11.67 -3.09
N GLY A 68 -5.40 10.38 -2.85
CA GLY A 68 -6.24 9.58 -3.72
C GLY A 68 -5.66 9.41 -5.12
N THR A 69 -6.51 9.27 -6.13
CA THR A 69 -6.11 9.13 -7.54
C THR A 69 -7.07 9.84 -8.48
N ILE A 70 -6.53 10.65 -9.41
CA ILE A 70 -7.33 11.35 -10.44
C ILE A 70 -7.95 10.37 -11.44
N LEU A 71 -7.35 9.19 -11.63
CA LEU A 71 -7.87 8.13 -12.49
C LEU A 71 -8.99 7.33 -11.82
N LYS A 72 -9.19 7.50 -10.50
CA LYS A 72 -10.15 6.72 -9.71
C LYS A 72 -9.84 5.22 -9.73
N THR A 73 -10.43 4.48 -8.82
CA THR A 73 -10.39 3.01 -8.79
C THR A 73 -11.81 2.46 -8.72
N ALA A 74 -11.99 1.21 -9.16
CA ALA A 74 -13.22 0.46 -8.95
C ALA A 74 -12.94 -1.03 -8.92
N ARG A 75 -13.71 -1.76 -8.11
CA ARG A 75 -13.72 -3.23 -8.19
C ARG A 75 -14.33 -3.64 -9.54
N CYS A 76 -13.71 -4.60 -10.22
CA CYS A 76 -14.15 -5.10 -11.52
C CYS A 76 -14.21 -6.65 -11.49
N LYS A 77 -15.38 -7.20 -11.22
CA LYS A 77 -15.58 -8.64 -11.26
C LYS A 77 -15.48 -9.19 -12.68
N GLU A 78 -15.90 -8.40 -13.67
CA GLU A 78 -15.84 -8.78 -15.08
C GLU A 78 -14.40 -9.07 -15.53
N PHE A 79 -13.42 -8.32 -15.05
CA PHE A 79 -12.00 -8.53 -15.40
C PHE A 79 -11.43 -9.86 -14.85
N THR A 80 -12.11 -10.50 -13.88
CA THR A 80 -11.70 -11.82 -13.38
C THR A 80 -12.09 -12.95 -14.34
N THR A 81 -12.93 -12.67 -15.35
CA THR A 81 -13.36 -13.64 -16.37
C THR A 81 -12.55 -13.47 -17.66
N PRO A 82 -12.34 -14.55 -18.45
CA PRO A 82 -11.70 -14.45 -19.76
C PRO A 82 -12.41 -13.49 -20.71
N GLU A 83 -13.75 -13.50 -20.72
CA GLU A 83 -14.59 -12.64 -21.59
C GLU A 83 -14.38 -11.14 -21.24
N GLY A 84 -14.34 -10.80 -19.96
CA GLY A 84 -14.10 -9.43 -19.52
C GLY A 84 -12.66 -8.96 -19.85
N ARG A 85 -11.67 -9.85 -19.77
CA ARG A 85 -10.31 -9.53 -20.19
C ARG A 85 -10.19 -9.40 -21.71
N GLN A 86 -10.96 -10.19 -22.50
CA GLN A 86 -11.03 -10.02 -23.95
C GLN A 86 -11.59 -8.63 -24.30
N LEU A 87 -12.70 -8.19 -23.67
CA LEU A 87 -13.24 -6.84 -23.87
C LEU A 87 -12.23 -5.74 -23.52
N ALA A 88 -11.47 -5.94 -22.43
CA ALA A 88 -10.39 -5.03 -22.03
C ALA A 88 -9.30 -4.94 -23.11
N TYR A 89 -8.90 -6.07 -23.67
CA TYR A 89 -7.91 -6.13 -24.75
C TYR A 89 -8.41 -5.46 -26.04
N ASP A 90 -9.68 -5.72 -26.42
CA ASP A 90 -10.28 -5.11 -27.61
C ASP A 90 -10.35 -3.58 -27.50
N ASN A 91 -10.74 -3.06 -26.32
CA ASN A 91 -10.73 -1.62 -26.06
C ASN A 91 -9.32 -1.04 -26.06
N MET A 92 -8.33 -1.76 -25.49
CA MET A 92 -6.94 -1.38 -25.52
C MET A 92 -6.42 -1.25 -26.98
N LYS A 93 -6.75 -2.22 -27.84
CA LYS A 93 -6.37 -2.21 -29.27
C LYS A 93 -7.08 -1.10 -30.05
N LYS A 94 -8.37 -0.88 -29.80
CA LYS A 94 -9.14 0.21 -30.39
C LYS A 94 -8.55 1.59 -30.11
N GLU A 95 -7.91 1.73 -28.97
CA GLU A 95 -7.28 2.96 -28.51
C GLU A 95 -5.76 3.00 -28.82
N ASP A 96 -5.25 2.10 -29.65
CA ASP A 96 -3.84 1.99 -30.05
C ASP A 96 -2.85 1.95 -28.86
N ILE A 97 -3.24 1.35 -27.74
CA ILE A 97 -2.39 1.20 -26.57
C ILE A 97 -1.51 -0.04 -26.78
N ASP A 98 -0.19 0.13 -26.69
CA ASP A 98 0.79 -0.94 -26.88
C ASP A 98 1.23 -1.61 -25.57
N ALA A 99 1.28 -0.85 -24.48
CA ALA A 99 1.73 -1.32 -23.16
C ALA A 99 0.90 -0.69 -22.03
N LEU A 100 0.87 -1.33 -20.85
CA LEU A 100 0.17 -0.84 -19.69
C LEU A 100 1.12 -0.56 -18.53
N VAL A 101 0.89 0.56 -17.83
CA VAL A 101 1.46 0.84 -16.52
C VAL A 101 0.34 0.77 -15.48
N ILE A 102 0.48 -0.13 -14.53
CA ILE A 102 -0.50 -0.43 -13.49
C ILE A 102 0.02 0.03 -12.14
N ILE A 103 -0.66 0.95 -11.47
CA ILE A 103 -0.33 1.41 -10.13
C ILE A 103 -1.31 0.78 -9.15
N GLY A 104 -0.82 -0.10 -8.26
CA GLY A 104 -1.68 -0.78 -7.30
C GLY A 104 -0.96 -1.84 -6.48
N GLY A 105 -1.72 -2.56 -5.65
CA GLY A 105 -1.22 -3.63 -4.79
C GLY A 105 -1.27 -5.02 -5.46
N ASP A 106 -1.13 -6.07 -4.65
CA ASP A 106 -1.05 -7.47 -5.04
C ASP A 106 -2.14 -7.92 -6.05
N GLY A 107 -3.41 -7.66 -5.73
CA GLY A 107 -4.51 -8.04 -6.64
C GLY A 107 -4.45 -7.34 -8.00
N SER A 108 -3.94 -6.12 -8.06
CA SER A 108 -3.77 -5.36 -9.30
C SER A 108 -2.65 -5.94 -10.17
N LEU A 109 -1.53 -6.31 -9.54
CA LEU A 109 -0.40 -6.96 -10.23
C LEU A 109 -0.74 -8.39 -10.65
N THR A 110 -1.56 -9.10 -9.88
CA THR A 110 -2.12 -10.41 -10.26
C THR A 110 -2.95 -10.28 -11.53
N GLY A 111 -3.85 -9.30 -11.60
CA GLY A 111 -4.63 -9.00 -12.81
C GLY A 111 -3.75 -8.67 -14.01
N ALA A 112 -2.73 -7.81 -13.81
CA ALA A 112 -1.76 -7.46 -14.85
C ALA A 112 -1.01 -8.69 -15.39
N ARG A 113 -0.57 -9.58 -14.49
CA ARG A 113 0.13 -10.81 -14.86
C ARG A 113 -0.73 -11.72 -15.73
N ILE A 114 -1.99 -11.95 -15.32
CA ILE A 114 -2.91 -12.81 -16.08
C ILE A 114 -3.16 -12.21 -17.47
N PHE A 115 -3.46 -10.92 -17.51
CA PHE A 115 -3.73 -10.20 -18.76
C PHE A 115 -2.54 -10.22 -19.72
N ALA A 116 -1.34 -9.98 -19.19
CA ALA A 116 -0.11 -10.05 -19.96
C ALA A 116 0.18 -11.44 -20.56
N GLN A 117 -0.13 -12.51 -19.80
CA GLN A 117 0.04 -13.89 -20.25
C GLN A 117 -0.97 -14.30 -21.32
N GLU A 118 -2.22 -13.82 -21.25
CA GLU A 118 -3.28 -14.16 -22.19
C GLU A 118 -3.12 -13.44 -23.54
N PHE A 119 -2.65 -12.19 -23.53
CA PHE A 119 -2.67 -11.33 -24.72
C PHE A 119 -1.29 -10.85 -25.19
N ASP A 120 -0.21 -11.31 -24.56
CA ASP A 120 1.17 -10.86 -24.82
C ASP A 120 1.33 -9.32 -24.76
N VAL A 121 0.64 -8.67 -23.83
CA VAL A 121 0.71 -7.23 -23.61
C VAL A 121 1.83 -6.93 -22.61
N PRO A 122 2.79 -6.04 -22.94
CA PRO A 122 3.75 -5.56 -21.96
C PRO A 122 3.06 -4.83 -20.80
N CYS A 123 3.25 -5.30 -19.58
CA CYS A 123 2.71 -4.69 -18.38
C CYS A 123 3.84 -4.36 -17.41
N ILE A 124 3.86 -3.12 -16.91
CA ILE A 124 4.76 -2.66 -15.86
C ILE A 124 3.93 -2.28 -14.63
N GLY A 125 4.28 -2.82 -13.47
CA GLY A 125 3.62 -2.54 -12.20
C GLY A 125 4.36 -1.52 -11.35
N LEU A 126 3.63 -0.64 -10.68
CA LEU A 126 4.15 0.22 -9.62
C LEU A 126 3.46 -0.14 -8.29
N PRO A 127 4.21 -0.35 -7.20
CA PRO A 127 3.68 -0.80 -5.91
C PRO A 127 2.93 0.33 -5.21
N GLY A 128 1.64 0.52 -5.53
CA GLY A 128 0.76 1.53 -4.95
C GLY A 128 -0.15 0.91 -3.89
N THR A 129 0.32 0.81 -2.66
CA THR A 129 -0.41 0.29 -1.50
C THR A 129 0.18 0.82 -0.21
N ILE A 130 -0.66 1.06 0.81
CA ILE A 130 -0.19 1.46 2.14
C ILE A 130 0.27 0.25 2.98
N ASP A 131 -0.06 -0.97 2.59
CA ASP A 131 0.15 -2.18 3.39
C ASP A 131 1.62 -2.62 3.44
N ASN A 132 2.43 -2.16 2.48
CA ASN A 132 3.86 -2.46 2.33
C ASN A 132 4.19 -3.96 2.25
N ASP A 133 3.28 -4.75 1.73
CA ASP A 133 3.27 -6.21 1.71
C ASP A 133 3.83 -6.84 0.43
N LEU A 134 4.19 -6.03 -0.57
CA LEU A 134 4.71 -6.53 -1.84
C LEU A 134 6.18 -6.95 -1.73
N TYR A 135 6.48 -8.18 -2.16
CA TYR A 135 7.84 -8.71 -2.19
C TYR A 135 8.70 -8.03 -3.29
N GLY A 136 9.99 -7.82 -2.99
CA GLY A 136 10.95 -7.24 -3.94
C GLY A 136 10.91 -5.71 -3.99
N THR A 137 10.44 -5.07 -2.91
CA THR A 137 10.61 -3.64 -2.70
C THR A 137 10.71 -3.33 -1.21
N ASP A 138 11.58 -2.44 -0.82
CA ASP A 138 11.74 -2.02 0.59
C ASP A 138 10.51 -1.23 1.06
N THR A 139 9.93 -0.41 0.18
CA THR A 139 8.79 0.44 0.50
C THR A 139 7.84 0.56 -0.68
N THR A 140 6.54 0.76 -0.38
CA THR A 140 5.48 0.96 -1.36
C THR A 140 4.97 2.40 -1.32
N ILE A 141 4.44 2.89 -2.45
CA ILE A 141 3.87 4.23 -2.56
C ILE A 141 2.63 4.35 -1.65
N GLY A 142 2.68 5.31 -0.72
CA GLY A 142 1.61 5.59 0.24
C GLY A 142 1.87 5.05 1.64
N TYR A 143 2.82 4.16 1.82
CA TYR A 143 3.16 3.58 3.12
C TYR A 143 3.68 4.63 4.11
N ASP A 144 4.63 5.46 3.71
CA ASP A 144 5.21 6.50 4.58
C ASP A 144 4.14 7.52 5.01
N THR A 145 3.25 7.92 4.12
CA THR A 145 2.15 8.83 4.44
C THR A 145 1.16 8.19 5.42
N ALA A 146 0.80 6.92 5.23
CA ALA A 146 -0.05 6.21 6.15
C ALA A 146 0.58 6.08 7.54
N LEU A 147 1.88 5.82 7.60
CA LEU A 147 2.65 5.77 8.85
C LEU A 147 2.63 7.11 9.58
N ASN A 148 2.84 8.22 8.87
CA ASN A 148 2.75 9.56 9.45
C ASN A 148 1.33 9.89 9.96
N THR A 149 0.29 9.41 9.28
CA THR A 149 -1.10 9.55 9.75
C THR A 149 -1.32 8.78 11.06
N ILE A 150 -0.75 7.59 11.19
CA ILE A 150 -0.77 6.80 12.43
C ILE A 150 -0.07 7.57 13.55
N LEU A 151 1.12 8.11 13.31
CA LEU A 151 1.88 8.88 14.30
C LEU A 151 1.09 10.07 14.81
N ASP A 152 0.53 10.89 13.91
CA ASP A 152 -0.29 12.06 14.27
C ASP A 152 -1.50 11.66 15.13
N ALA A 153 -2.13 10.52 14.85
CA ALA A 153 -3.25 10.02 15.63
C ALA A 153 -2.81 9.48 17.00
N VAL A 154 -1.72 8.71 17.06
CA VAL A 154 -1.22 8.11 18.30
C VAL A 154 -0.71 9.19 19.25
N ASP A 155 -0.03 10.22 18.76
CA ASP A 155 0.43 11.35 19.59
C ASP A 155 -0.76 12.05 20.28
N LYS A 156 -1.86 12.30 19.54
CA LYS A 156 -3.09 12.85 20.13
C LYS A 156 -3.76 11.91 21.15
N ILE A 157 -3.72 10.60 20.89
CA ILE A 157 -4.24 9.59 21.83
C ILE A 157 -3.37 9.56 23.10
N ARG A 158 -2.06 9.72 22.97
CA ARG A 158 -1.13 9.73 24.09
C ARG A 158 -1.42 10.87 25.08
N ASP A 159 -1.73 12.06 24.58
CA ASP A 159 -2.10 13.20 25.42
C ASP A 159 -3.30 12.91 26.32
N THR A 160 -4.32 12.24 25.77
CA THR A 160 -5.49 11.86 26.57
C THR A 160 -5.26 10.60 27.41
N ALA A 161 -4.44 9.66 26.94
CA ALA A 161 -4.12 8.44 27.66
C ALA A 161 -3.42 8.74 28.99
N THR A 162 -2.43 9.64 28.98
CA THR A 162 -1.67 10.05 30.17
C THR A 162 -2.52 10.76 31.21
N SER A 163 -3.59 11.44 30.77
CA SER A 163 -4.50 12.16 31.69
C SER A 163 -5.44 11.27 32.52
N HIS A 164 -5.58 9.98 32.16
CA HIS A 164 -6.62 9.11 32.72
C HIS A 164 -6.18 7.68 33.07
N GLU A 165 -4.88 7.36 33.02
CA GLU A 165 -4.34 6.02 33.36
C GLU A 165 -5.02 4.89 32.56
N ARG A 166 -5.12 5.03 31.21
CA ARG A 166 -5.88 4.13 30.33
C ARG A 166 -4.99 3.28 29.46
N LEU A 167 -5.49 2.08 29.11
CA LEU A 167 -4.94 1.22 28.07
C LEU A 167 -5.70 1.46 26.75
N PHE A 168 -4.99 1.92 25.73
CA PHE A 168 -5.54 2.10 24.39
C PHE A 168 -5.10 1.01 23.44
N PHE A 169 -6.06 0.38 22.78
CA PHE A 169 -5.81 -0.39 21.57
C PHE A 169 -6.12 0.48 20.35
N VAL A 170 -5.13 0.70 19.51
CA VAL A 170 -5.27 1.50 18.28
C VAL A 170 -5.15 0.57 17.08
N GLU A 171 -6.29 0.35 16.40
CA GLU A 171 -6.31 -0.46 15.19
C GLU A 171 -5.83 0.34 13.99
N VAL A 172 -4.89 -0.26 13.25
CA VAL A 172 -4.33 0.29 12.04
C VAL A 172 -4.54 -0.66 10.86
N MET A 173 -4.62 -0.12 9.65
CA MET A 173 -4.74 -0.91 8.43
C MET A 173 -3.49 -1.77 8.20
N GLY A 174 -3.47 -2.55 7.13
CA GLY A 174 -2.38 -3.44 6.75
C GLY A 174 -2.88 -4.81 6.28
N ARG A 175 -4.20 -5.07 6.35
CA ARG A 175 -4.78 -6.40 6.09
C ARG A 175 -4.09 -7.45 6.97
N ASP A 176 -3.54 -8.49 6.33
CA ASP A 176 -2.81 -9.57 7.00
C ASP A 176 -1.29 -9.29 7.09
N ALA A 177 -0.88 -8.01 7.04
CA ALA A 177 0.50 -7.57 7.17
C ALA A 177 0.67 -6.56 8.31
N GLY A 178 1.62 -6.82 9.19
CA GLY A 178 1.86 -6.03 10.40
C GLY A 178 2.81 -4.85 10.24
N PHE A 179 3.20 -4.46 9.02
CA PHE A 179 4.21 -3.40 8.81
C PHE A 179 3.80 -2.06 9.38
N LEU A 180 2.55 -1.62 9.18
CA LEU A 180 2.04 -0.36 9.72
C LEU A 180 1.96 -0.41 11.24
N ALA A 181 1.48 -1.51 11.82
CA ALA A 181 1.38 -1.66 13.26
C ALA A 181 2.76 -1.67 13.95
N LEU A 182 3.69 -2.48 13.42
CA LEU A 182 5.03 -2.61 14.02
C LEU A 182 5.83 -1.31 13.92
N ASN A 183 5.93 -0.75 12.71
CA ASN A 183 6.70 0.49 12.52
C ASN A 183 6.02 1.69 13.16
N GLY A 184 4.67 1.73 13.16
CA GLY A 184 3.89 2.74 13.89
C GLY A 184 4.13 2.67 15.39
N ALA A 185 4.21 1.48 15.98
CA ALA A 185 4.50 1.30 17.40
C ALA A 185 5.91 1.78 17.75
N ILE A 186 6.92 1.38 16.97
CA ILE A 186 8.30 1.84 17.19
C ILE A 186 8.39 3.36 17.09
N ALA A 187 7.84 3.93 16.02
CA ALA A 187 7.99 5.36 15.73
C ALA A 187 7.17 6.25 16.67
N SER A 188 6.05 5.77 17.22
CA SER A 188 5.25 6.50 18.21
C SER A 188 5.66 6.23 19.66
N GLY A 189 6.59 5.29 19.91
CA GLY A 189 6.93 4.85 21.26
C GLY A 189 5.77 4.14 21.97
N ALA A 190 4.92 3.44 21.24
CA ALA A 190 3.89 2.58 21.82
C ALA A 190 4.53 1.37 22.52
N GLU A 191 3.82 0.84 23.50
CA GLU A 191 4.36 -0.23 24.35
C GLU A 191 4.34 -1.61 23.68
N ALA A 192 3.47 -1.81 22.68
CA ALA A 192 3.43 -3.07 21.92
C ALA A 192 2.79 -2.89 20.55
N ALA A 193 3.06 -3.86 19.68
CA ALA A 193 2.32 -4.08 18.43
C ALA A 193 1.82 -5.52 18.38
N ILE A 194 0.55 -5.72 18.03
CA ILE A 194 -0.06 -7.02 17.77
C ILE A 194 -0.20 -7.18 16.27
N ILE A 195 0.51 -8.15 15.71
CA ILE A 195 0.62 -8.36 14.27
C ILE A 195 0.34 -9.81 13.88
N PRO A 196 -0.24 -10.06 12.71
CA PRO A 196 -0.69 -11.39 12.30
C PRO A 196 0.47 -12.38 12.11
N GLU A 197 1.64 -11.94 11.70
CA GLU A 197 2.79 -12.80 11.41
C GLU A 197 3.26 -13.64 12.60
N PHE A 198 2.97 -13.21 13.82
CA PHE A 198 3.35 -13.94 15.05
C PHE A 198 2.14 -14.46 15.84
N SER A 199 0.92 -14.35 15.30
CA SER A 199 -0.31 -14.73 16.01
C SER A 199 -0.38 -16.21 16.38
N THR A 200 0.30 -17.08 15.61
CA THR A 200 0.35 -18.52 15.85
C THR A 200 1.51 -18.97 16.72
N GLU A 201 2.53 -18.11 16.93
CA GLU A 201 3.74 -18.45 17.67
C GLU A 201 3.62 -18.10 19.16
N VAL A 202 3.00 -16.96 19.48
CA VAL A 202 2.93 -16.42 20.84
C VAL A 202 1.60 -15.69 21.05
N ASP A 203 1.04 -15.81 22.25
CA ASP A 203 -0.03 -14.89 22.68
C ASP A 203 0.58 -13.51 22.99
N GLN A 204 0.60 -12.66 21.96
CA GLN A 204 1.22 -11.33 22.03
C GLN A 204 0.58 -10.44 23.09
N LEU A 205 -0.73 -10.59 23.36
CA LEU A 205 -1.40 -9.86 24.43
C LEU A 205 -0.92 -10.32 25.80
N GLU A 206 -0.83 -11.64 26.02
CA GLU A 206 -0.37 -12.19 27.29
C GLU A 206 1.10 -11.81 27.56
N GLU A 207 1.95 -11.86 26.52
CA GLU A 207 3.33 -11.41 26.62
C GLU A 207 3.41 -9.91 26.99
N PHE A 208 2.60 -9.07 26.35
CA PHE A 208 2.52 -7.64 26.67
C PHE A 208 2.08 -7.40 28.11
N ILE A 209 1.00 -8.05 28.56
CA ILE A 209 0.48 -7.84 29.91
C ILE A 209 1.46 -8.32 30.98
N LYS A 210 2.12 -9.44 30.76
CA LYS A 210 3.13 -9.97 31.69
C LYS A 210 4.41 -9.13 31.77
N ASN A 211 4.84 -8.58 30.64
CA ASN A 211 6.12 -7.90 30.51
C ASN A 211 6.00 -6.37 30.50
N GLY A 212 4.92 -5.82 29.97
CA GLY A 212 4.76 -4.41 29.65
C GLY A 212 4.03 -3.58 30.70
N PHE A 213 3.17 -4.18 31.51
CA PHE A 213 2.40 -3.45 32.51
C PHE A 213 3.18 -3.32 33.82
N ARG A 214 4.26 -2.54 33.79
CA ARG A 214 4.97 -2.21 35.05
C ARG A 214 4.15 -1.19 35.84
N LYS A 215 4.09 -1.37 37.15
CA LYS A 215 3.33 -0.56 38.14
C LYS A 215 3.65 0.95 38.14
N SER A 216 4.52 1.43 37.25
CA SER A 216 4.95 2.84 37.19
C SER A 216 4.49 3.61 35.96
N LYS A 217 3.82 2.96 34.99
CA LYS A 217 3.27 3.66 33.81
C LYS A 217 1.78 3.88 33.98
N ASN A 218 1.36 5.13 33.90
CA ASN A 218 -0.03 5.54 34.07
C ASN A 218 -0.89 5.35 32.80
N SER A 219 -0.28 5.01 31.67
CA SER A 219 -1.00 4.77 30.40
C SER A 219 -0.21 3.87 29.47
N SER A 220 -0.90 3.14 28.63
CA SER A 220 -0.26 2.30 27.60
C SER A 220 -1.04 2.36 26.30
N ILE A 221 -0.30 2.32 25.20
CA ILE A 221 -0.84 2.26 23.83
C ILE A 221 -0.31 1.01 23.14
N VAL A 222 -1.24 0.22 22.60
CA VAL A 222 -0.94 -0.98 21.82
C VAL A 222 -1.47 -0.79 20.42
N LEU A 223 -0.62 -0.87 19.40
CA LEU A 223 -1.07 -0.87 18.03
C LEU A 223 -1.47 -2.29 17.61
N VAL A 224 -2.59 -2.40 16.91
CA VAL A 224 -3.13 -3.69 16.45
C VAL A 224 -3.32 -3.62 14.94
N ALA A 225 -2.70 -4.53 14.20
CA ALA A 225 -2.95 -4.64 12.77
C ALA A 225 -4.40 -5.12 12.51
N GLU A 226 -5.09 -4.46 11.58
CA GLU A 226 -6.36 -4.95 11.03
C GLU A 226 -6.11 -6.31 10.38
N SER A 227 -6.67 -7.38 10.95
CA SER A 227 -6.55 -8.72 10.40
C SER A 227 -7.72 -9.60 10.86
N GLU A 228 -8.27 -10.38 9.93
CA GLU A 228 -9.27 -11.40 10.27
C GLU A 228 -8.65 -12.52 11.13
N LEU A 229 -7.35 -12.76 11.01
CA LEU A 229 -6.63 -13.78 11.77
C LEU A 229 -6.51 -13.43 13.26
N THR A 230 -6.40 -12.14 13.59
CA THR A 230 -6.22 -11.65 14.96
C THR A 230 -7.51 -11.15 15.61
N GLY A 231 -8.56 -10.90 14.83
CA GLY A 231 -9.85 -10.39 15.32
C GLY A 231 -9.87 -8.89 15.61
N GLY A 232 -8.77 -8.17 15.33
CA GLY A 232 -8.68 -6.72 15.48
C GLY A 232 -8.67 -6.21 16.92
N ALA A 233 -8.62 -4.88 17.09
CA ALA A 233 -8.48 -4.24 18.40
C ALA A 233 -9.67 -4.48 19.34
N MET A 234 -10.87 -4.64 18.80
CA MET A 234 -12.07 -4.91 19.62
C MET A 234 -11.97 -6.25 20.34
N HIS A 235 -11.47 -7.28 19.64
CA HIS A 235 -11.26 -8.61 20.22
C HIS A 235 -10.31 -8.55 21.43
N TYR A 236 -9.19 -7.88 21.30
CA TYR A 236 -8.22 -7.73 22.39
C TYR A 236 -8.76 -6.88 23.56
N ALA A 237 -9.51 -5.84 23.24
CA ALA A 237 -10.14 -5.01 24.27
C ALA A 237 -11.18 -5.79 25.11
N GLU A 238 -12.00 -6.62 24.47
CA GLU A 238 -12.95 -7.48 25.15
C GLU A 238 -12.25 -8.54 26.01
N ARG A 239 -11.20 -9.13 25.48
CA ARG A 239 -10.39 -10.11 26.22
C ARG A 239 -9.77 -9.47 27.47
N VAL A 240 -9.17 -8.27 27.37
CA VAL A 240 -8.61 -7.57 28.55
C VAL A 240 -9.68 -7.21 29.55
N LYS A 241 -10.85 -6.72 29.14
CA LYS A 241 -11.96 -6.43 30.07
C LYS A 241 -12.42 -7.64 30.88
N ASN A 242 -12.39 -8.82 30.27
CA ASN A 242 -12.82 -10.05 30.92
C ASN A 242 -11.73 -10.66 31.82
N GLU A 243 -10.49 -10.69 31.36
CA GLU A 243 -9.38 -11.35 32.03
C GLU A 243 -8.67 -10.42 33.04
N TYR A 244 -8.72 -9.10 32.80
CA TYR A 244 -8.00 -8.08 33.58
C TYR A 244 -8.87 -6.84 33.87
N PRO A 245 -9.98 -6.99 34.66
CA PRO A 245 -11.01 -5.96 34.83
C PRO A 245 -10.52 -4.68 35.55
N GLN A 246 -9.31 -4.69 36.10
CA GLN A 246 -8.69 -3.51 36.73
C GLN A 246 -8.25 -2.45 35.70
N TYR A 247 -8.21 -2.76 34.40
CA TYR A 247 -7.76 -1.81 33.37
C TYR A 247 -8.93 -1.08 32.72
N ASP A 248 -8.85 0.26 32.63
CA ASP A 248 -9.78 1.07 31.84
C ASP A 248 -9.35 1.04 30.35
N VAL A 249 -9.99 0.16 29.59
CA VAL A 249 -9.62 -0.10 28.19
C VAL A 249 -10.42 0.77 27.23
N ARG A 250 -9.74 1.36 26.25
CA ARG A 250 -10.31 2.12 25.14
C ARG A 250 -9.84 1.57 23.82
N VAL A 251 -10.67 1.72 22.78
CA VAL A 251 -10.34 1.31 21.40
C VAL A 251 -10.50 2.51 20.48
N THR A 252 -9.54 2.66 19.60
CA THR A 252 -9.61 3.60 18.46
C THR A 252 -9.31 2.85 17.20
N ILE A 253 -10.20 2.93 16.21
CA ILE A 253 -9.99 2.33 14.87
C ILE A 253 -9.73 3.46 13.90
N LEU A 254 -8.51 3.55 13.36
CA LEU A 254 -8.12 4.63 12.44
C LEU A 254 -8.74 4.46 11.05
N GLY A 255 -8.88 3.22 10.58
CA GLY A 255 -9.55 2.89 9.32
C GLY A 255 -9.03 3.72 8.13
N HIS A 256 -9.94 4.18 7.30
CA HIS A 256 -9.65 4.84 6.02
C HIS A 256 -8.95 6.22 6.13
N LEU A 257 -8.78 6.80 7.31
CA LEU A 257 -7.93 8.00 7.48
C LEU A 257 -6.51 7.77 6.96
N GLN A 258 -6.02 6.54 7.07
CA GLN A 258 -4.68 6.13 6.63
C GLN A 258 -4.50 6.08 5.10
N ARG A 259 -5.61 6.07 4.33
CA ARG A 259 -5.57 6.11 2.85
C ARG A 259 -5.59 7.51 2.28
N GLY A 260 -5.92 8.51 3.09
CA GLY A 260 -6.10 9.88 2.68
C GLY A 260 -4.87 10.76 2.94
N GLY A 261 -5.04 12.03 2.61
CA GLY A 261 -4.05 13.06 2.88
C GLY A 261 -3.08 13.33 1.73
N SER A 262 -2.37 14.43 1.90
CA SER A 262 -1.31 14.84 0.96
C SER A 262 -0.09 13.93 1.14
N PRO A 263 0.47 13.32 0.07
CA PRO A 263 1.62 12.44 0.21
C PRO A 263 2.83 13.18 0.79
N THR A 264 3.57 12.52 1.66
CA THR A 264 4.83 13.01 2.21
C THR A 264 5.86 13.27 1.11
N ALA A 265 6.94 13.97 1.45
CA ALA A 265 8.06 14.15 0.52
C ALA A 265 8.64 12.81 0.07
N HIS A 266 8.73 11.83 1.00
CA HIS A 266 9.22 10.49 0.70
C HIS A 266 8.36 9.80 -0.37
N ASP A 267 7.04 9.74 -0.17
CA ASP A 267 6.12 9.10 -1.13
C ASP A 267 6.10 9.81 -2.49
N ARG A 268 6.23 11.16 -2.52
CA ARG A 268 6.32 11.89 -3.79
C ARG A 268 7.60 11.57 -4.56
N ILE A 269 8.73 11.49 -3.88
CA ILE A 269 10.03 11.16 -4.48
C ILE A 269 10.02 9.71 -4.95
N LEU A 270 9.60 8.78 -4.10
CA LEU A 270 9.47 7.36 -4.44
C LEU A 270 8.60 7.17 -5.68
N ALA A 271 7.37 7.70 -5.66
CA ALA A 271 6.44 7.61 -6.79
C ALA A 271 7.00 8.22 -8.08
N SER A 272 7.78 9.32 -7.96
CA SER A 272 8.41 9.95 -9.11
C SER A 272 9.55 9.10 -9.68
N ARG A 273 10.38 8.51 -8.84
CA ARG A 273 11.48 7.60 -9.25
C ARG A 273 10.92 6.35 -9.93
N LEU A 274 9.96 5.67 -9.26
CA LEU A 274 9.36 4.45 -9.80
C LEU A 274 8.60 4.73 -11.11
N GLY A 275 7.90 5.87 -11.19
CA GLY A 275 7.17 6.26 -12.41
C GLY A 275 8.08 6.57 -13.60
N ALA A 276 9.23 7.19 -13.39
CA ALA A 276 10.23 7.39 -14.44
C ALA A 276 10.84 6.05 -14.86
N ALA A 277 11.28 5.24 -13.91
CA ALA A 277 11.86 3.91 -14.16
C ALA A 277 10.89 2.95 -14.88
N ALA A 278 9.57 3.11 -14.72
CA ALA A 278 8.59 2.34 -15.49
C ALA A 278 8.67 2.62 -17.00
N ILE A 279 8.98 3.84 -17.37
CA ILE A 279 9.15 4.22 -18.79
C ILE A 279 10.51 3.73 -19.30
N ASP A 280 11.57 3.85 -18.50
CA ASP A 280 12.87 3.32 -18.86
C ASP A 280 12.77 1.80 -19.10
N ALA A 281 12.07 1.06 -18.22
CA ALA A 281 11.79 -0.35 -18.37
C ALA A 281 11.05 -0.67 -19.70
N ILE A 282 10.04 0.12 -20.06
CA ILE A 282 9.33 -0.06 -21.36
C ILE A 282 10.27 0.19 -22.55
N MET A 283 11.11 1.22 -22.48
CA MET A 283 12.07 1.54 -23.54
C MET A 283 13.16 0.46 -23.69
N GLU A 284 13.49 -0.24 -22.59
CA GLU A 284 14.42 -1.37 -22.55
C GLU A 284 13.77 -2.73 -22.88
N ASP A 285 12.50 -2.73 -23.33
CA ASP A 285 11.70 -3.95 -23.63
C ASP A 285 11.52 -4.88 -22.39
N GLN A 286 11.58 -4.34 -21.19
CA GLN A 286 11.21 -5.08 -19.97
C GLN A 286 9.71 -5.34 -19.96
N ARG A 287 9.31 -6.53 -19.52
CA ARG A 287 7.91 -6.95 -19.55
C ARG A 287 7.51 -7.68 -18.27
N ASN A 288 6.29 -7.43 -17.82
CA ASN A 288 5.64 -8.20 -16.75
C ASN A 288 6.44 -8.17 -15.44
N VAL A 289 6.97 -6.97 -15.15
CA VAL A 289 7.73 -6.68 -13.92
C VAL A 289 7.07 -5.58 -13.10
N MET A 290 7.23 -5.68 -11.80
CA MET A 290 7.02 -4.58 -10.87
C MET A 290 8.33 -3.80 -10.73
N ILE A 291 8.26 -2.48 -10.80
CA ILE A 291 9.38 -1.62 -10.44
C ILE A 291 9.39 -1.48 -8.93
N GLY A 292 10.42 -1.97 -8.29
CA GLY A 292 10.65 -1.85 -6.86
C GLY A 292 11.85 -0.98 -6.54
N ILE A 293 12.11 -0.82 -5.25
CA ILE A 293 13.31 -0.19 -4.72
C ILE A 293 13.90 -1.09 -3.62
N GLU A 294 15.16 -1.48 -3.76
CA GLU A 294 15.91 -2.23 -2.75
C GLU A 294 17.25 -1.53 -2.50
N HIS A 295 17.56 -1.24 -1.25
CA HIS A 295 18.79 -0.52 -0.86
C HIS A 295 19.00 0.80 -1.61
N ASP A 296 17.91 1.54 -1.83
CA ASP A 296 17.83 2.79 -2.60
C ASP A 296 18.07 2.64 -4.13
N GLU A 297 18.21 1.43 -4.65
CA GLU A 297 18.38 1.13 -6.06
C GLU A 297 17.06 0.66 -6.69
N ILE A 298 16.83 1.02 -7.96
CA ILE A 298 15.67 0.54 -8.73
C ILE A 298 15.90 -0.92 -9.11
N VAL A 299 14.90 -1.76 -8.86
CA VAL A 299 14.91 -3.18 -9.20
C VAL A 299 13.69 -3.56 -10.04
N TYR A 300 13.87 -4.52 -10.95
CA TYR A 300 12.80 -5.08 -11.78
C TYR A 300 12.42 -6.46 -11.26
N VAL A 301 11.26 -6.56 -10.64
CA VAL A 301 10.79 -7.77 -9.97
C VAL A 301 9.72 -8.44 -10.84
N PRO A 302 9.94 -9.65 -11.37
CA PRO A 302 8.90 -10.35 -12.12
C PRO A 302 7.60 -10.46 -11.31
N PHE A 303 6.45 -10.22 -11.93
CA PHE A 303 5.15 -10.31 -11.25
C PHE A 303 4.96 -11.64 -10.52
N SER A 304 5.46 -12.74 -11.11
CA SER A 304 5.40 -14.06 -10.48
C SER A 304 6.14 -14.16 -9.15
N LYS A 305 7.13 -13.30 -8.90
CA LYS A 305 7.85 -13.21 -7.62
C LYS A 305 7.16 -12.21 -6.69
N ALA A 306 6.80 -11.04 -7.21
CA ALA A 306 6.21 -9.96 -6.41
C ALA A 306 4.89 -10.38 -5.73
N ILE A 307 4.06 -11.22 -6.39
CA ILE A 307 2.73 -11.62 -5.92
C ILE A 307 2.65 -13.01 -5.27
N LYS A 308 3.72 -13.80 -5.32
CA LYS A 308 3.72 -15.18 -4.78
C LYS A 308 4.47 -15.32 -3.48
N ASN A 309 5.38 -14.40 -3.22
CA ASN A 309 6.23 -14.44 -2.03
C ASN A 309 5.71 -13.42 -1.01
N ASP A 310 5.63 -13.84 0.22
CA ASP A 310 5.35 -12.93 1.31
C ASP A 310 6.59 -12.08 1.61
N LYS A 311 6.40 -10.80 1.84
CA LYS A 311 7.46 -9.91 2.32
C LYS A 311 7.65 -10.15 3.82
N PRO A 312 8.82 -10.64 4.25
CA PRO A 312 9.02 -10.98 5.65
C PRO A 312 9.14 -9.72 6.52
N ILE A 313 8.54 -9.75 7.70
CA ILE A 313 8.82 -8.77 8.75
C ILE A 313 10.22 -9.03 9.32
N LYS A 314 10.99 -7.97 9.47
CA LYS A 314 12.34 -8.02 10.07
C LYS A 314 12.21 -8.26 11.57
N ARG A 315 12.72 -9.39 12.05
CA ARG A 315 12.67 -9.79 13.48
C ARG A 315 13.47 -8.85 14.40
N ASP A 316 14.49 -8.19 13.89
CA ASP A 316 15.24 -7.16 14.62
C ASP A 316 14.37 -5.97 15.04
N LEU A 317 13.41 -5.55 14.20
CA LEU A 317 12.45 -4.48 14.56
C LEU A 317 11.54 -4.89 15.72
N VAL A 318 11.16 -6.16 15.82
CA VAL A 318 10.40 -6.67 16.97
C VAL A 318 11.25 -6.61 18.24
N THR A 319 12.54 -6.94 18.13
CA THR A 319 13.48 -6.81 19.24
C THR A 319 13.64 -5.35 19.68
N VAL A 320 13.80 -4.44 18.72
CA VAL A 320 13.87 -2.99 18.98
C VAL A 320 12.60 -2.50 19.73
N LEU A 321 11.40 -2.89 19.26
CA LEU A 321 10.15 -2.51 19.95
C LEU A 321 10.15 -3.01 21.41
N LYS A 322 10.54 -4.27 21.65
CA LYS A 322 10.62 -4.84 23.02
C LYS A 322 11.63 -4.12 23.91
N GLU A 323 12.79 -3.77 23.37
CA GLU A 323 13.83 -3.05 24.12
C GLU A 323 13.41 -1.62 24.49
N LEU A 324 12.67 -0.95 23.61
CA LEU A 324 12.24 0.44 23.81
C LEU A 324 10.94 0.57 24.62
N SER A 325 10.20 -0.51 24.86
CA SER A 325 8.92 -0.49 25.59
C SER A 325 9.06 -0.67 27.14
N ILE A 326 10.27 -0.56 27.68
CA ILE A 326 10.59 -0.67 29.11
C ILE A 326 10.18 0.56 29.94
#